data_16652dd31da622e3c29de955b2050660
#
_entry.id   16652dd31da622e3c29de955b2050660
#
_cell.length_a   1.000
_cell.length_b   1.000
_cell.length_c   1.000
_cell.angle_alpha   90.00
_cell.angle_beta   90.00
_cell.angle_gamma   90.00
#
_symmetry.space_group_name_H-M   'P 1'
#
loop_
_entity.id
_entity.type
_entity.pdbx_description
1 polymer ?
#
loop_
_entity_poly.entity_id
_entity_poly.type
_entity_poly.pdbx_seq_one_letter_code
_entity_poly.pdbx_strand_id
1 'polypeptide(L)'
;MGEVGQAQALRIGIAFGEGGKNDRSFNQSAAEGAAKAKEDLQVEIFDFEPTDPSQIGQGVRKFAEEGFDLVVGVGFALEASITTTAKEFQDVKFAVIDSVSPEESNVASLVFREQEGSFLVGYLAGKQTQTGVVGFLGGMDIPLIHRFEAGYRAGVEYACKEDGITCKVIPNYVGTTPAAWNDPAKAKEISAAQQTQGADIIYAAAGGSGLGLIDFVKQEKCLKAADLPSGVSFIRDPFKDVPKPADYASACGEDSRPMFFIGVDANQNYLGDADNNPETLNYGFTSMLKRVDVATYDSIKAVVEGTFKGGLQDFSLANDGVGYALDDFNKALIPADLISKVEAVKQDIIQGKITVPENR
;
A
#
# COMPACT_ATOMS: atom_id res chain seq x y z
N MET A 1 -3.46 -22.39 50.14
CA MET A 1 -2.98 -22.34 48.76
C MET A 1 -3.99 -21.48 47.98
N GLY A 2 -3.63 -20.23 47.75
CA GLY A 2 -4.49 -19.34 46.99
C GLY A 2 -4.39 -19.77 45.51
N GLU A 3 -5.54 -19.99 44.87
CA GLU A 3 -5.63 -20.09 43.43
C GLU A 3 -5.05 -18.80 42.85
N VAL A 4 -3.93 -18.92 42.16
CA VAL A 4 -3.44 -17.85 41.28
C VAL A 4 -4.47 -17.81 40.14
N GLY A 5 -5.42 -16.89 40.24
CA GLY A 5 -6.36 -16.63 39.14
C GLY A 5 -5.55 -16.36 37.89
N GLN A 6 -5.74 -17.17 36.83
CA GLN A 6 -5.20 -16.89 35.50
C GLN A 6 -5.71 -15.49 35.11
N ALA A 7 -4.80 -14.56 34.93
CA ALA A 7 -5.16 -13.25 34.40
C ALA A 7 -5.90 -13.49 33.06
N GLN A 8 -7.10 -12.93 32.95
CA GLN A 8 -7.88 -13.05 31.72
C GLN A 8 -7.10 -12.41 30.57
N ALA A 9 -6.98 -13.11 29.45
CA ALA A 9 -6.32 -12.58 28.27
C ALA A 9 -7.02 -11.28 27.80
N LEU A 10 -6.24 -10.29 27.40
CA LEU A 10 -6.78 -9.04 26.89
C LEU A 10 -7.55 -9.28 25.59
N ARG A 11 -8.70 -8.64 25.44
CA ARG A 11 -9.60 -8.76 24.29
C ARG A 11 -9.44 -7.56 23.36
N ILE A 12 -9.05 -7.84 22.13
CA ILE A 12 -8.77 -6.82 21.10
C ILE A 12 -9.80 -6.97 19.99
N GLY A 13 -10.53 -5.91 19.69
CA GLY A 13 -11.47 -5.83 18.58
C GLY A 13 -10.86 -5.15 17.36
N ILE A 14 -10.90 -5.78 16.20
CA ILE A 14 -10.47 -5.20 14.93
C ILE A 14 -11.70 -4.98 14.07
N ALA A 15 -12.05 -3.71 13.84
CA ALA A 15 -13.15 -3.31 12.97
C ALA A 15 -12.59 -2.90 11.60
N PHE A 16 -12.92 -3.65 10.57
CA PHE A 16 -12.44 -3.41 9.21
C PHE A 16 -13.34 -2.44 8.45
N GLY A 17 -12.73 -1.70 7.51
CA GLY A 17 -13.43 -0.93 6.50
C GLY A 17 -13.96 -1.81 5.35
N GLU A 18 -14.39 -1.17 4.26
CA GLU A 18 -14.82 -1.88 3.06
C GLU A 18 -13.69 -2.69 2.41
N GLY A 19 -14.09 -3.74 1.68
CA GLY A 19 -13.16 -4.66 1.01
C GLY A 19 -12.87 -5.94 1.81
N GLY A 20 -13.17 -5.94 3.12
CA GLY A 20 -12.91 -7.09 4.00
C GLY A 20 -11.42 -7.32 4.25
N LYS A 21 -11.09 -8.20 5.20
CA LYS A 21 -9.70 -8.42 5.67
C LYS A 21 -8.79 -9.16 4.68
N ASN A 22 -9.34 -9.71 3.59
CA ASN A 22 -8.57 -10.48 2.60
C ASN A 22 -8.30 -9.69 1.30
N ASP A 23 -8.18 -8.37 1.39
CA ASP A 23 -7.97 -7.49 0.23
C ASP A 23 -6.55 -7.57 -0.39
N ARG A 24 -5.67 -8.38 0.16
CA ARG A 24 -4.25 -8.50 -0.22
C ARG A 24 -3.45 -7.21 -0.08
N SER A 25 -3.95 -6.24 0.67
CA SER A 25 -3.41 -4.89 0.80
C SER A 25 -3.60 -4.37 2.23
N PHE A 26 -4.35 -3.29 2.39
CA PHE A 26 -4.51 -2.50 3.61
C PHE A 26 -5.15 -3.26 4.78
N ASN A 27 -6.33 -3.84 4.56
CA ASN A 27 -7.05 -4.57 5.61
C ASN A 27 -6.30 -5.86 6.00
N GLN A 28 -5.76 -6.59 5.01
CA GLN A 28 -4.97 -7.78 5.29
C GLN A 28 -3.73 -7.45 6.12
N SER A 29 -3.04 -6.34 5.83
CA SER A 29 -1.89 -5.89 6.60
C SER A 29 -2.25 -5.67 8.08
N ALA A 30 -3.38 -5.01 8.38
CA ALA A 30 -3.86 -4.87 9.75
C ALA A 30 -4.17 -6.21 10.41
N ALA A 31 -4.82 -7.12 9.68
CA ALA A 31 -5.14 -8.47 10.18
C ALA A 31 -3.88 -9.28 10.48
N GLU A 32 -2.84 -9.17 9.67
CA GLU A 32 -1.54 -9.83 9.89
C GLU A 32 -0.85 -9.30 11.15
N GLY A 33 -0.88 -7.98 11.39
CA GLY A 33 -0.38 -7.38 12.62
C GLY A 33 -1.11 -7.88 13.87
N ALA A 34 -2.44 -7.98 13.79
CA ALA A 34 -3.26 -8.52 14.86
C ALA A 34 -3.01 -10.02 15.10
N ALA A 35 -2.87 -10.81 14.03
CA ALA A 35 -2.55 -12.23 14.13
C ALA A 35 -1.18 -12.46 14.79
N LYS A 36 -0.18 -11.67 14.41
CA LYS A 36 1.13 -11.70 15.04
C LYS A 36 1.06 -11.34 16.53
N ALA A 37 0.28 -10.33 16.89
CA ALA A 37 0.09 -9.95 18.30
C ALA A 37 -0.58 -11.08 19.10
N LYS A 38 -1.54 -11.79 18.50
CA LYS A 38 -2.17 -12.97 19.13
C LYS A 38 -1.15 -14.05 19.46
N GLU A 39 -0.22 -14.33 18.56
CA GLU A 39 0.83 -15.33 18.77
C GLU A 39 1.86 -14.89 19.82
N ASP A 40 2.38 -13.67 19.69
CA ASP A 40 3.50 -13.19 20.49
C ASP A 40 3.08 -12.74 21.91
N LEU A 41 1.88 -12.14 22.03
CA LEU A 41 1.43 -11.43 23.23
C LEU A 41 0.31 -12.17 23.98
N GLN A 42 -0.16 -13.30 23.47
CA GLN A 42 -1.23 -14.13 24.07
C GLN A 42 -2.54 -13.36 24.33
N VAL A 43 -2.90 -12.46 23.42
CA VAL A 43 -4.17 -11.72 23.42
C VAL A 43 -5.25 -12.46 22.61
N GLU A 44 -6.50 -12.14 22.88
CA GLU A 44 -7.63 -12.63 22.06
C GLU A 44 -8.02 -11.59 21.03
N ILE A 45 -8.07 -12.00 19.75
CA ILE A 45 -8.43 -11.13 18.62
C ILE A 45 -9.83 -11.48 18.12
N PHE A 46 -10.66 -10.45 17.95
CA PHE A 46 -12.01 -10.53 17.41
C PHE A 46 -12.16 -9.58 16.25
N ASP A 47 -12.67 -10.08 15.14
CA ASP A 47 -12.84 -9.33 13.90
C ASP A 47 -14.29 -8.90 13.72
N PHE A 48 -14.49 -7.72 13.15
CA PHE A 48 -15.77 -7.29 12.60
C PHE A 48 -15.55 -6.79 11.16
N GLU A 49 -16.19 -7.47 10.21
CA GLU A 49 -16.19 -7.09 8.79
C GLU A 49 -17.61 -6.63 8.41
N PRO A 50 -17.81 -5.39 7.92
CA PRO A 50 -19.10 -4.94 7.47
C PRO A 50 -19.48 -5.68 6.17
N THR A 51 -20.70 -6.16 6.08
CA THR A 51 -21.27 -6.75 4.85
C THR A 51 -22.03 -5.72 4.01
N ASP A 52 -22.25 -4.54 4.56
CA ASP A 52 -22.92 -3.41 3.96
C ASP A 52 -22.31 -2.10 4.49
N PRO A 53 -22.17 -1.04 3.66
CA PRO A 53 -21.59 0.24 4.09
C PRO A 53 -22.25 0.88 5.32
N SER A 54 -23.55 0.65 5.54
CA SER A 54 -24.28 1.16 6.72
C SER A 54 -23.84 0.51 8.02
N GLN A 55 -23.11 -0.60 7.97
CA GLN A 55 -22.59 -1.31 9.14
C GLN A 55 -21.21 -0.82 9.57
N ILE A 56 -20.56 0.05 8.76
CA ILE A 56 -19.26 0.65 9.12
C ILE A 56 -19.43 1.37 10.45
N GLY A 57 -18.60 1.00 11.43
CA GLY A 57 -18.66 1.53 12.80
C GLY A 57 -19.48 0.74 13.79
N GLN A 58 -20.39 -0.15 13.37
CA GLN A 58 -21.15 -0.99 14.31
C GLN A 58 -20.22 -1.89 15.14
N GLY A 59 -19.16 -2.43 14.52
CA GLY A 59 -18.17 -3.23 15.21
C GLY A 59 -17.43 -2.46 16.31
N VAL A 60 -17.11 -1.20 16.06
CA VAL A 60 -16.45 -0.33 17.05
C VAL A 60 -17.31 -0.21 18.31
N ARG A 61 -18.57 0.14 18.14
CA ARG A 61 -19.50 0.30 19.27
C ARG A 61 -19.73 -1.02 19.99
N LYS A 62 -19.97 -2.11 19.26
CA LYS A 62 -20.19 -3.43 19.83
C LYS A 62 -19.02 -3.86 20.72
N PHE A 63 -17.79 -3.76 20.26
CA PHE A 63 -16.60 -4.12 21.04
C PHE A 63 -16.46 -3.26 22.31
N ALA A 64 -16.76 -1.96 22.22
CA ALA A 64 -16.71 -1.08 23.39
C ALA A 64 -17.80 -1.43 24.42
N GLU A 65 -19.05 -1.69 24.00
CA GLU A 65 -20.14 -2.13 24.87
C GLU A 65 -19.87 -3.47 25.56
N GLU A 66 -19.14 -4.37 24.91
CA GLU A 66 -18.70 -5.64 25.46
C GLU A 66 -17.45 -5.53 26.35
N GLY A 67 -16.90 -4.33 26.52
CA GLY A 67 -15.75 -4.07 27.42
C GLY A 67 -14.43 -4.64 26.91
N PHE A 68 -14.13 -4.47 25.63
CA PHE A 68 -12.83 -4.82 25.07
C PHE A 68 -11.73 -3.88 25.60
N ASP A 69 -10.50 -4.37 25.68
CA ASP A 69 -9.34 -3.60 26.17
C ASP A 69 -8.83 -2.61 25.13
N LEU A 70 -8.89 -2.98 23.83
CA LEU A 70 -8.57 -2.14 22.69
C LEU A 70 -9.51 -2.41 21.53
N VAL A 71 -9.92 -1.35 20.85
CA VAL A 71 -10.67 -1.41 19.58
C VAL A 71 -9.87 -0.68 18.50
N VAL A 72 -9.48 -1.38 17.45
CA VAL A 72 -8.77 -0.82 16.30
C VAL A 72 -9.73 -0.62 15.14
N GLY A 73 -9.89 0.61 14.68
CA GLY A 73 -10.61 0.98 13.47
C GLY A 73 -9.65 1.02 12.27
N VAL A 74 -9.83 0.11 11.33
CA VAL A 74 -8.98 -0.02 10.14
C VAL A 74 -9.52 0.85 9.01
N GLY A 75 -8.95 2.03 8.86
CA GLY A 75 -9.26 2.99 7.81
C GLY A 75 -10.02 4.23 8.26
N PHE A 76 -9.85 5.30 7.50
CA PHE A 76 -10.38 6.64 7.79
C PHE A 76 -11.92 6.68 7.96
N ALA A 77 -12.65 5.79 7.29
CA ALA A 77 -14.11 5.72 7.37
C ALA A 77 -14.63 5.38 8.78
N LEU A 78 -13.79 4.84 9.65
CA LEU A 78 -14.12 4.48 11.03
C LEU A 78 -13.85 5.60 12.04
N GLU A 79 -13.23 6.71 11.61
CA GLU A 79 -12.83 7.82 12.49
C GLU A 79 -14.01 8.36 13.30
N ALA A 80 -15.11 8.71 12.65
CA ALA A 80 -16.28 9.28 13.32
C ALA A 80 -16.87 8.32 14.37
N SER A 81 -16.90 7.02 14.08
CA SER A 81 -17.36 5.98 15.01
C SER A 81 -16.41 5.81 16.19
N ILE A 82 -15.09 5.78 15.94
CA ILE A 82 -14.06 5.72 16.97
C ILE A 82 -14.19 6.95 17.89
N THR A 83 -14.20 8.15 17.33
CA THR A 83 -14.27 9.41 18.09
C THR A 83 -15.52 9.48 18.96
N THR A 84 -16.69 9.12 18.41
CA THR A 84 -17.95 9.17 19.16
C THR A 84 -17.97 8.13 20.26
N THR A 85 -17.57 6.89 19.96
CA THR A 85 -17.58 5.79 20.92
C THR A 85 -16.56 6.01 22.05
N ALA A 86 -15.37 6.53 21.73
CA ALA A 86 -14.32 6.81 22.71
C ALA A 86 -14.76 7.82 23.79
N LYS A 87 -15.60 8.79 23.45
CA LYS A 87 -16.17 9.76 24.40
C LYS A 87 -17.10 9.10 25.41
N GLU A 88 -17.84 8.08 25.00
CA GLU A 88 -18.77 7.35 25.85
C GLU A 88 -18.07 6.28 26.71
N PHE A 89 -16.99 5.67 26.19
CA PHE A 89 -16.29 4.54 26.80
C PHE A 89 -14.81 4.90 27.13
N GLN A 90 -14.62 5.75 28.13
CA GLN A 90 -13.31 6.30 28.50
C GLN A 90 -12.31 5.25 29.03
N ASP A 91 -12.78 4.13 29.53
CA ASP A 91 -11.93 3.04 30.04
C ASP A 91 -11.41 2.13 28.91
N VAL A 92 -12.07 2.15 27.74
CA VAL A 92 -11.64 1.39 26.56
C VAL A 92 -10.59 2.20 25.79
N LYS A 93 -9.54 1.52 25.29
CA LYS A 93 -8.54 2.11 24.39
C LYS A 93 -8.99 1.96 22.94
N PHE A 94 -8.67 2.95 22.13
CA PHE A 94 -8.99 2.95 20.70
C PHE A 94 -7.77 3.30 19.86
N ALA A 95 -7.70 2.76 18.66
CA ALA A 95 -6.78 3.20 17.63
C ALA A 95 -7.54 3.40 16.32
N VAL A 96 -7.24 4.44 15.57
CA VAL A 96 -7.77 4.65 14.22
C VAL A 96 -6.62 4.78 13.23
N ILE A 97 -6.69 4.02 12.14
CA ILE A 97 -5.68 4.02 11.08
C ILE A 97 -6.15 4.97 9.98
N ASP A 98 -5.22 5.78 9.46
CA ASP A 98 -5.42 6.74 8.37
C ASP A 98 -6.35 7.92 8.69
N SER A 99 -6.54 8.22 9.95
CA SER A 99 -7.28 9.40 10.35
C SER A 99 -6.81 9.96 11.68
N VAL A 100 -7.16 11.21 11.92
CA VAL A 100 -6.88 11.90 13.18
C VAL A 100 -8.19 12.10 13.93
N SER A 101 -8.35 11.41 15.05
CA SER A 101 -9.43 11.66 15.99
C SER A 101 -9.12 12.92 16.79
N PRO A 102 -10.09 13.82 16.99
CA PRO A 102 -9.89 14.97 17.87
C PRO A 102 -9.55 14.54 19.29
N GLU A 103 -8.61 15.22 19.89
CA GLU A 103 -8.03 15.18 21.24
C GLU A 103 -8.71 14.31 22.31
N GLU A 104 -8.81 13.00 22.08
CA GLU A 104 -9.27 12.03 23.07
C GLU A 104 -8.06 11.27 23.64
N SER A 105 -7.90 11.29 24.96
CA SER A 105 -6.75 10.69 25.63
C SER A 105 -6.68 9.16 25.48
N ASN A 106 -7.80 8.52 25.16
CA ASN A 106 -7.91 7.08 24.96
C ASN A 106 -7.93 6.66 23.47
N VAL A 107 -7.65 7.59 22.52
CA VAL A 107 -7.57 7.29 21.09
C VAL A 107 -6.18 7.55 20.54
N ALA A 108 -5.54 6.55 19.96
CA ALA A 108 -4.32 6.67 19.16
C ALA A 108 -4.69 6.88 17.67
N SER A 109 -4.22 7.96 17.07
CA SER A 109 -4.39 8.29 15.65
C SER A 109 -3.14 7.89 14.89
N LEU A 110 -3.22 6.83 14.09
CA LEU A 110 -2.10 6.21 13.38
C LEU A 110 -2.08 6.73 11.94
N VAL A 111 -1.18 7.64 11.64
CA VAL A 111 -1.06 8.27 10.31
C VAL A 111 0.27 7.95 9.67
N PHE A 112 0.28 7.94 8.33
CA PHE A 112 1.45 7.55 7.55
C PHE A 112 1.85 8.67 6.60
N ARG A 113 3.14 8.75 6.30
CA ARG A 113 3.67 9.64 5.27
C ARG A 113 3.74 8.92 3.94
N GLU A 114 2.57 8.65 3.38
CA GLU A 114 2.42 7.88 2.14
C GLU A 114 3.21 8.50 0.98
N GLN A 115 3.30 9.83 0.93
CA GLN A 115 4.08 10.56 -0.08
C GLN A 115 5.57 10.16 -0.05
N GLU A 116 6.14 9.90 1.12
CA GLU A 116 7.55 9.53 1.24
C GLU A 116 7.83 8.15 0.64
N GLY A 117 7.02 7.12 1.01
CA GLY A 117 7.13 5.79 0.43
C GLY A 117 6.83 5.77 -1.08
N SER A 118 5.82 6.54 -1.50
CA SER A 118 5.45 6.67 -2.90
C SER A 118 6.52 7.36 -3.74
N PHE A 119 7.27 8.31 -3.16
CA PHE A 119 8.43 8.91 -3.81
C PHE A 119 9.48 7.87 -4.17
N LEU A 120 9.80 6.95 -3.26
CA LEU A 120 10.79 5.91 -3.50
C LEU A 120 10.39 4.98 -4.66
N VAL A 121 9.14 4.50 -4.68
CA VAL A 121 8.68 3.65 -5.78
C VAL A 121 8.52 4.44 -7.08
N GLY A 122 8.22 5.74 -7.01
CA GLY A 122 8.23 6.65 -8.15
C GLY A 122 9.65 6.85 -8.70
N TYR A 123 10.63 7.02 -7.84
CA TYR A 123 12.04 7.11 -8.22
C TYR A 123 12.50 5.85 -8.96
N LEU A 124 12.18 4.67 -8.40
CA LEU A 124 12.48 3.39 -9.05
C LEU A 124 11.79 3.26 -10.42
N ALA A 125 10.51 3.63 -10.51
CA ALA A 125 9.77 3.62 -11.78
C ALA A 125 10.38 4.58 -12.81
N GLY A 126 10.74 5.79 -12.42
CA GLY A 126 11.40 6.78 -13.29
C GLY A 126 12.74 6.30 -13.82
N LYS A 127 13.53 5.59 -12.99
CA LYS A 127 14.81 4.99 -13.41
C LYS A 127 14.64 3.82 -14.36
N GLN A 128 13.54 3.07 -14.29
CA GLN A 128 13.37 1.80 -15.01
C GLN A 128 12.30 1.85 -16.11
N THR A 129 11.49 2.91 -16.21
CA THR A 129 10.53 3.04 -17.31
C THR A 129 11.22 2.94 -18.66
N GLN A 130 10.63 2.20 -19.57
CA GLN A 130 11.15 1.91 -20.92
C GLN A 130 10.58 2.86 -21.96
N THR A 131 9.48 3.54 -21.64
CA THR A 131 8.78 4.48 -22.52
C THR A 131 8.89 5.94 -22.05
N GLY A 132 9.21 6.16 -20.79
CA GLY A 132 9.09 7.46 -20.14
C GLY A 132 7.64 7.81 -19.74
N VAL A 133 6.71 6.87 -19.87
CA VAL A 133 5.31 7.03 -19.46
C VAL A 133 4.98 5.99 -18.38
N VAL A 134 4.49 6.45 -17.25
CA VAL A 134 4.07 5.59 -16.14
C VAL A 134 2.65 5.94 -15.68
N GLY A 135 1.97 4.97 -15.09
CA GLY A 135 0.60 5.15 -14.60
C GLY A 135 0.53 5.26 -13.08
N PHE A 136 -0.49 5.96 -12.59
CA PHE A 136 -0.96 5.93 -11.22
C PHE A 136 -2.44 5.58 -11.20
N LEU A 137 -2.81 4.60 -10.40
CA LEU A 137 -4.17 4.14 -10.20
C LEU A 137 -4.54 4.31 -8.73
N GLY A 138 -5.26 5.37 -8.40
CA GLY A 138 -5.83 5.58 -7.07
C GLY A 138 -7.15 4.86 -6.88
N GLY A 139 -7.45 4.43 -5.66
CA GLY A 139 -8.77 3.90 -5.33
C GLY A 139 -9.81 5.02 -5.31
N MET A 140 -10.08 5.57 -4.15
CA MET A 140 -11.00 6.70 -4.00
C MET A 140 -10.30 8.04 -4.25
N ASP A 141 -10.93 8.95 -5.00
CA ASP A 141 -10.40 10.30 -5.26
C ASP A 141 -10.59 11.21 -4.04
N ILE A 142 -9.64 11.14 -3.09
CA ILE A 142 -9.64 11.86 -1.82
C ILE A 142 -8.23 12.35 -1.46
N PRO A 143 -8.11 13.36 -0.57
CA PRO A 143 -6.82 13.92 -0.17
C PRO A 143 -5.81 12.89 0.34
N LEU A 144 -6.25 11.84 1.06
CA LEU A 144 -5.38 10.75 1.51
C LEU A 144 -4.67 10.08 0.34
N ILE A 145 -5.39 9.78 -0.75
CA ILE A 145 -4.82 9.11 -1.92
C ILE A 145 -4.05 10.08 -2.81
N HIS A 146 -4.37 11.37 -2.76
CA HIS A 146 -3.56 12.40 -3.44
C HIS A 146 -2.12 12.45 -2.93
N ARG A 147 -1.86 12.10 -1.65
CA ARG A 147 -0.49 12.01 -1.11
C ARG A 147 0.33 10.93 -1.80
N PHE A 148 -0.27 9.77 -2.09
CA PHE A 148 0.38 8.71 -2.86
C PHE A 148 0.73 9.17 -4.27
N GLU A 149 -0.23 9.82 -4.97
CA GLU A 149 -0.01 10.36 -6.31
C GLU A 149 1.10 11.42 -6.32
N ALA A 150 1.02 12.39 -5.41
CA ALA A 150 1.98 13.50 -5.34
C ALA A 150 3.41 13.00 -5.10
N GLY A 151 3.59 12.08 -4.14
CA GLY A 151 4.88 11.45 -3.86
C GLY A 151 5.41 10.66 -5.07
N TYR A 152 4.56 9.81 -5.66
CA TYR A 152 4.93 9.02 -6.83
C TYR A 152 5.37 9.88 -8.02
N ARG A 153 4.57 10.90 -8.37
CA ARG A 153 4.88 11.86 -9.43
C ARG A 153 6.22 12.55 -9.18
N ALA A 154 6.41 13.08 -7.97
CA ALA A 154 7.64 13.77 -7.61
C ALA A 154 8.86 12.85 -7.71
N GLY A 155 8.75 11.58 -7.30
CA GLY A 155 9.80 10.59 -7.42
C GLY A 155 10.15 10.27 -8.87
N VAL A 156 9.13 10.06 -9.73
CA VAL A 156 9.31 9.84 -11.18
C VAL A 156 10.01 11.03 -11.82
N GLU A 157 9.52 12.25 -11.58
CA GLU A 157 10.09 13.47 -12.14
C GLU A 157 11.53 13.69 -11.68
N TYR A 158 11.81 13.44 -10.41
CA TYR A 158 13.16 13.54 -9.84
C TYR A 158 14.14 12.58 -10.55
N ALA A 159 13.75 11.31 -10.67
CA ALA A 159 14.58 10.28 -11.32
C ALA A 159 14.84 10.58 -12.80
N CYS A 160 13.79 10.98 -13.52
CA CYS A 160 13.88 11.29 -14.96
C CYS A 160 14.74 12.53 -15.20
N LYS A 161 14.65 13.53 -14.33
CA LYS A 161 15.50 14.74 -14.39
C LYS A 161 16.98 14.40 -14.21
N GLU A 162 17.32 13.49 -13.28
CA GLU A 162 18.69 13.01 -13.11
C GLU A 162 19.23 12.34 -14.40
N ASP A 163 18.37 11.64 -15.15
CA ASP A 163 18.73 10.97 -16.40
C ASP A 163 18.65 11.92 -17.63
N GLY A 164 18.28 13.18 -17.43
CA GLY A 164 18.16 14.17 -18.51
C GLY A 164 16.99 13.92 -19.47
N ILE A 165 15.96 13.18 -19.01
CA ILE A 165 14.75 12.88 -19.79
C ILE A 165 13.52 13.51 -19.13
N THR A 166 12.43 13.61 -19.91
CA THR A 166 11.10 14.01 -19.39
C THR A 166 10.20 12.79 -19.35
N CYS A 167 9.63 12.53 -18.19
CA CYS A 167 8.66 11.46 -18.00
C CYS A 167 7.25 12.01 -17.80
N LYS A 168 6.26 11.19 -18.14
CA LYS A 168 4.83 11.50 -17.96
C LYS A 168 4.22 10.54 -16.96
N VAL A 169 3.52 11.06 -15.96
CA VAL A 169 2.67 10.28 -15.04
C VAL A 169 1.21 10.46 -15.44
N ILE A 170 0.49 9.37 -15.64
CA ILE A 170 -0.93 9.36 -16.00
C ILE A 170 -1.73 8.96 -14.76
N PRO A 171 -2.38 9.89 -14.05
CA PRO A 171 -3.19 9.56 -12.88
C PRO A 171 -4.63 9.26 -13.27
N ASN A 172 -5.20 8.22 -12.67
CA ASN A 172 -6.63 7.92 -12.72
C ASN A 172 -7.07 7.37 -11.36
N TYR A 173 -8.37 7.43 -11.11
CA TYR A 173 -8.99 6.93 -9.88
C TYR A 173 -10.11 5.96 -10.23
N VAL A 174 -10.29 4.92 -9.41
CA VAL A 174 -11.36 3.95 -9.59
C VAL A 174 -12.72 4.60 -9.38
N GLY A 175 -12.84 5.48 -8.38
CA GLY A 175 -14.09 6.18 -8.14
C GLY A 175 -14.01 7.22 -7.02
N THR A 176 -15.19 7.72 -6.64
CA THR A 176 -15.36 8.77 -5.61
C THR A 176 -16.12 8.27 -4.38
N THR A 177 -16.50 7.00 -4.33
CA THR A 177 -17.23 6.36 -3.24
C THR A 177 -16.41 5.19 -2.68
N PRO A 178 -16.73 4.70 -1.47
CA PRO A 178 -16.04 3.56 -0.87
C PRO A 178 -16.00 2.29 -1.73
N ALA A 179 -16.96 2.08 -2.65
CA ALA A 179 -16.93 0.98 -3.62
C ALA A 179 -15.63 0.94 -4.46
N ALA A 180 -14.95 2.08 -4.59
CA ALA A 180 -13.65 2.18 -5.27
C ALA A 180 -12.54 1.32 -4.64
N TRP A 181 -12.71 0.82 -3.43
CA TRP A 181 -11.77 -0.06 -2.78
C TRP A 181 -11.91 -1.54 -3.17
N ASN A 182 -13.02 -1.90 -3.82
CA ASN A 182 -13.33 -3.29 -4.18
C ASN A 182 -13.98 -3.40 -5.58
N ASP A 183 -13.37 -2.72 -6.56
CA ASP A 183 -13.77 -2.78 -7.97
C ASP A 183 -12.57 -3.10 -8.88
N PRO A 184 -12.08 -4.37 -8.86
CA PRO A 184 -10.97 -4.78 -9.71
C PRO A 184 -11.29 -4.73 -11.21
N ALA A 185 -12.57 -4.85 -11.60
CA ALA A 185 -12.97 -4.73 -12.98
C ALA A 185 -12.72 -3.31 -13.53
N LYS A 186 -13.10 -2.28 -12.76
CA LYS A 186 -12.84 -0.89 -13.11
C LYS A 186 -11.35 -0.56 -13.12
N ALA A 187 -10.59 -1.06 -12.16
CA ALA A 187 -9.15 -0.91 -12.11
C ALA A 187 -8.46 -1.51 -13.36
N LYS A 188 -8.94 -2.68 -13.82
CA LYS A 188 -8.46 -3.31 -15.05
C LYS A 188 -8.73 -2.47 -16.30
N GLU A 189 -9.94 -1.90 -16.44
CA GLU A 189 -10.28 -0.98 -17.55
C GLU A 189 -9.35 0.25 -17.56
N ILE A 190 -9.11 0.85 -16.40
CA ILE A 190 -8.22 2.01 -16.26
C ILE A 190 -6.79 1.63 -16.65
N SER A 191 -6.31 0.46 -16.21
CA SER A 191 -4.97 -0.03 -16.54
C SER A 191 -4.79 -0.21 -18.05
N ALA A 192 -5.80 -0.75 -18.74
CA ALA A 192 -5.82 -0.87 -20.20
C ALA A 192 -5.77 0.52 -20.87
N ALA A 193 -6.52 1.49 -20.36
CA ALA A 193 -6.50 2.84 -20.89
C ALA A 193 -5.16 3.55 -20.67
N GLN A 194 -4.45 3.27 -19.59
CA GLN A 194 -3.09 3.78 -19.34
C GLN A 194 -2.06 3.11 -20.25
N GLN A 195 -2.17 1.79 -20.48
CA GLN A 195 -1.33 1.06 -21.43
C GLN A 195 -1.43 1.66 -22.85
N THR A 196 -2.63 1.95 -23.34
CA THR A 196 -2.80 2.57 -24.68
C THR A 196 -2.17 3.95 -24.79
N GLN A 197 -1.85 4.59 -23.68
CA GLN A 197 -1.10 5.84 -23.62
C GLN A 197 0.41 5.63 -23.45
N GLY A 198 0.86 4.37 -23.42
CA GLY A 198 2.27 3.99 -23.36
C GLY A 198 2.80 3.75 -21.94
N ALA A 199 1.95 3.70 -20.92
CA ALA A 199 2.39 3.40 -19.57
C ALA A 199 2.90 1.95 -19.47
N ASP A 200 4.16 1.78 -19.05
CA ASP A 200 4.83 0.49 -18.92
C ASP A 200 4.96 0.03 -17.46
N ILE A 201 4.91 0.95 -16.51
CA ILE A 201 4.88 0.69 -15.07
C ILE A 201 3.68 1.43 -14.49
N ILE A 202 2.78 0.72 -13.81
CA ILE A 202 1.58 1.30 -13.22
C ILE A 202 1.57 1.03 -11.71
N TYR A 203 1.42 2.09 -10.92
CA TYR A 203 1.32 2.01 -9.46
C TYR A 203 -0.13 2.05 -9.02
N ALA A 204 -0.60 1.05 -8.28
CA ALA A 204 -1.95 1.00 -7.73
C ALA A 204 -1.96 1.29 -6.21
N ALA A 205 -2.46 2.46 -5.84
CA ALA A 205 -2.84 2.80 -4.46
C ALA A 205 -4.37 2.67 -4.31
N ALA A 206 -4.90 1.44 -4.40
CA ALA A 206 -6.31 1.18 -4.63
C ALA A 206 -6.91 0.01 -3.82
N GLY A 207 -6.22 -0.47 -2.77
CA GLY A 207 -6.71 -1.58 -1.96
C GLY A 207 -7.01 -2.83 -2.81
N GLY A 208 -8.13 -3.50 -2.56
CA GLY A 208 -8.56 -4.71 -3.31
C GLY A 208 -8.77 -4.46 -4.80
N SER A 209 -9.11 -3.24 -5.21
CA SER A 209 -9.22 -2.87 -6.64
C SER A 209 -7.88 -3.02 -7.37
N GLY A 210 -6.74 -2.86 -6.68
CA GLY A 210 -5.40 -3.06 -7.25
C GLY A 210 -5.18 -4.45 -7.85
N LEU A 211 -5.91 -5.46 -7.41
CA LEU A 211 -5.85 -6.80 -8.00
C LEU A 211 -6.24 -6.81 -9.48
N GLY A 212 -7.08 -5.87 -9.91
CA GLY A 212 -7.44 -5.70 -11.33
C GLY A 212 -6.25 -5.27 -12.20
N LEU A 213 -5.37 -4.40 -11.69
CA LEU A 213 -4.11 -4.06 -12.35
C LEU A 213 -3.17 -5.27 -12.41
N ILE A 214 -3.03 -6.00 -11.31
CA ILE A 214 -2.15 -7.18 -11.25
C ILE A 214 -2.58 -8.21 -12.28
N ASP A 215 -3.87 -8.53 -12.35
CA ASP A 215 -4.43 -9.45 -13.34
C ASP A 215 -4.20 -8.94 -14.77
N PHE A 216 -4.42 -7.65 -15.00
CA PHE A 216 -4.20 -7.02 -16.30
C PHE A 216 -2.77 -7.18 -16.78
N VAL A 217 -1.79 -6.82 -15.96
CA VAL A 217 -0.36 -6.88 -16.31
C VAL A 217 0.08 -8.32 -16.57
N LYS A 218 -0.39 -9.29 -15.77
CA LYS A 218 -0.10 -10.72 -15.99
C LYS A 218 -0.71 -11.28 -17.27
N GLN A 219 -1.84 -10.74 -17.73
CA GLN A 219 -2.48 -11.14 -18.97
C GLN A 219 -1.80 -10.52 -20.20
N GLU A 220 -1.57 -9.20 -20.16
CA GLU A 220 -0.96 -8.46 -21.28
C GLU A 220 0.54 -8.67 -21.40
N LYS A 221 1.24 -8.80 -20.27
CA LYS A 221 2.68 -9.06 -20.14
C LYS A 221 3.59 -7.96 -20.65
N CYS A 222 3.21 -7.24 -21.71
CA CYS A 222 4.10 -6.32 -22.42
C CYS A 222 3.37 -5.20 -23.15
N LEU A 223 4.16 -4.17 -23.50
CA LEU A 223 3.81 -3.25 -24.58
C LEU A 223 4.52 -3.68 -25.86
N LYS A 224 3.83 -3.56 -27.00
CA LYS A 224 4.41 -3.78 -28.34
C LYS A 224 4.71 -2.44 -29.00
N ALA A 225 5.84 -2.34 -29.68
CA ALA A 225 6.23 -1.08 -30.35
C ALA A 225 5.15 -0.58 -31.33
N ALA A 226 4.48 -1.50 -32.03
CA ALA A 226 3.42 -1.19 -32.97
C ALA A 226 2.15 -0.57 -32.33
N ASP A 227 1.93 -0.79 -31.03
CA ASP A 227 0.74 -0.34 -30.29
C ASP A 227 1.00 0.96 -29.51
N LEU A 228 2.24 1.46 -29.52
CA LEU A 228 2.57 2.70 -28.83
C LEU A 228 1.93 3.92 -29.52
N PRO A 229 1.40 4.87 -28.75
CA PRO A 229 0.79 6.07 -29.32
C PRO A 229 1.83 6.97 -29.98
N SER A 230 1.37 7.84 -30.88
CA SER A 230 2.25 8.81 -31.55
C SER A 230 3.04 9.64 -30.53
N GLY A 231 4.36 9.75 -30.76
CA GLY A 231 5.27 10.48 -29.89
C GLY A 231 5.80 9.69 -28.69
N VAL A 232 5.38 8.44 -28.51
CA VAL A 232 5.92 7.52 -27.51
C VAL A 232 6.74 6.42 -28.22
N SER A 233 7.91 6.12 -27.70
CA SER A 233 8.77 5.04 -28.19
C SER A 233 9.54 4.41 -27.04
N PHE A 234 10.09 3.23 -27.25
CA PHE A 234 11.03 2.65 -26.28
C PHE A 234 12.32 3.45 -26.25
N ILE A 235 12.68 4.00 -25.10
CA ILE A 235 13.85 4.84 -24.87
C ILE A 235 15.01 4.08 -24.24
N ARG A 236 14.72 2.92 -23.61
CA ARG A 236 15.70 2.03 -22.98
C ARG A 236 15.16 0.61 -22.82
N ASP A 237 16.01 -0.33 -22.47
CA ASP A 237 15.67 -1.72 -22.18
C ASP A 237 16.44 -2.25 -20.96
N PRO A 238 16.07 -1.82 -19.75
CA PRO A 238 16.77 -2.22 -18.53
C PRO A 238 16.58 -3.70 -18.18
N PHE A 239 15.60 -4.36 -18.78
CA PHE A 239 15.23 -5.74 -18.49
C PHE A 239 15.61 -6.74 -19.59
N LYS A 240 16.45 -6.33 -20.56
CA LYS A 240 16.84 -7.17 -21.71
C LYS A 240 17.45 -8.50 -21.29
N ASP A 241 18.29 -8.48 -20.26
CA ASP A 241 19.07 -9.63 -19.80
C ASP A 241 18.32 -10.45 -18.71
N VAL A 242 17.14 -10.02 -18.28
CA VAL A 242 16.31 -10.78 -17.33
C VAL A 242 15.59 -11.90 -18.09
N PRO A 243 15.78 -13.17 -17.71
CA PRO A 243 15.08 -14.29 -18.34
C PRO A 243 13.57 -14.08 -18.31
N LYS A 244 12.89 -14.36 -19.42
CA LYS A 244 11.44 -14.19 -19.53
C LYS A 244 10.73 -15.52 -19.29
N PRO A 245 9.48 -15.52 -18.79
CA PRO A 245 8.62 -16.70 -18.76
C PRO A 245 8.50 -17.33 -20.15
N ALA A 246 8.33 -18.66 -20.21
CA ALA A 246 8.37 -19.43 -21.48
C ALA A 246 7.34 -18.95 -22.52
N ASP A 247 6.20 -18.43 -22.06
CA ASP A 247 5.12 -17.96 -22.93
C ASP A 247 5.28 -16.50 -23.38
N TYR A 248 6.28 -15.76 -22.83
CA TYR A 248 6.48 -14.35 -23.14
C TYR A 248 6.71 -14.10 -24.64
N ALA A 249 7.62 -14.85 -25.25
CA ALA A 249 7.97 -14.65 -26.67
C ALA A 249 6.77 -14.86 -27.61
N SER A 250 5.95 -15.86 -27.34
CA SER A 250 4.75 -16.14 -28.14
C SER A 250 3.64 -15.10 -27.95
N ALA A 251 3.52 -14.54 -26.75
CA ALA A 251 2.50 -13.52 -26.44
C ALA A 251 2.91 -12.12 -26.94
N CYS A 252 4.19 -11.77 -26.82
CA CYS A 252 4.69 -10.40 -26.95
C CYS A 252 5.44 -10.13 -28.29
N GLY A 253 6.14 -11.15 -28.81
CA GLY A 253 7.02 -10.99 -29.97
C GLY A 253 8.32 -10.25 -29.63
N GLU A 254 9.14 -9.96 -30.67
CA GLU A 254 10.47 -9.39 -30.50
C GLU A 254 10.48 -7.88 -30.19
N ASP A 255 9.58 -7.11 -30.85
CA ASP A 255 9.47 -5.65 -30.67
C ASP A 255 8.54 -5.28 -29.53
N SER A 256 8.82 -5.81 -28.34
CA SER A 256 8.05 -5.59 -27.14
C SER A 256 8.91 -5.30 -25.92
N ARG A 257 8.31 -4.71 -24.89
CA ARG A 257 8.90 -4.52 -23.57
C ARG A 257 7.93 -4.95 -22.49
N PRO A 258 8.43 -5.57 -21.40
CA PRO A 258 7.57 -6.02 -20.33
C PRO A 258 6.84 -4.87 -19.63
N MET A 259 5.62 -5.14 -19.18
CA MET A 259 4.86 -4.28 -18.30
C MET A 259 5.00 -4.72 -16.85
N PHE A 260 4.80 -3.76 -15.95
CA PHE A 260 4.90 -4.02 -14.51
C PHE A 260 3.80 -3.30 -13.73
N PHE A 261 3.45 -3.90 -12.59
CA PHE A 261 2.70 -3.20 -11.56
C PHE A 261 3.60 -2.85 -10.36
N ILE A 262 3.24 -1.79 -9.66
CA ILE A 262 3.73 -1.49 -8.31
C ILE A 262 2.56 -1.71 -7.36
N GLY A 263 2.79 -2.58 -6.36
CA GLY A 263 1.82 -2.88 -5.31
C GLY A 263 1.80 -1.83 -4.21
N VAL A 264 0.89 -1.98 -3.25
CA VAL A 264 0.68 -1.03 -2.14
C VAL A 264 0.37 -1.74 -0.82
N ASP A 265 0.67 -1.06 0.28
CA ASP A 265 0.47 -1.44 1.67
C ASP A 265 1.33 -2.65 2.07
N ALA A 266 0.96 -3.85 1.64
CA ALA A 266 1.72 -5.08 1.83
C ALA A 266 2.69 -5.34 0.66
N ASN A 267 3.64 -6.27 0.86
CA ASN A 267 4.46 -6.75 -0.24
C ASN A 267 3.61 -7.65 -1.17
N GLN A 268 3.29 -7.12 -2.34
CA GLN A 268 2.50 -7.78 -3.37
C GLN A 268 3.37 -8.32 -4.54
N ASN A 269 4.70 -8.23 -4.44
CA ASN A 269 5.61 -8.63 -5.52
C ASN A 269 5.36 -10.05 -6.01
N TYR A 270 5.12 -11.00 -5.09
CA TYR A 270 4.87 -12.40 -5.40
C TYR A 270 3.63 -12.65 -6.28
N LEU A 271 2.68 -11.71 -6.29
CA LEU A 271 1.49 -11.82 -7.15
C LEU A 271 1.82 -11.63 -8.63
N GLY A 272 2.99 -11.07 -8.93
CA GLY A 272 3.49 -10.90 -10.30
C GLY A 272 4.14 -12.15 -10.88
N ASP A 273 4.40 -13.18 -10.08
CA ASP A 273 4.96 -14.44 -10.55
C ASP A 273 3.92 -15.19 -11.42
N ALA A 274 4.30 -15.44 -12.67
CA ALA A 274 3.40 -16.02 -13.65
C ALA A 274 3.66 -17.51 -13.92
N ASP A 275 4.83 -18.03 -13.56
CA ASP A 275 5.27 -19.39 -13.89
C ASP A 275 5.81 -20.19 -12.69
N ASN A 276 5.68 -19.64 -11.48
CA ASN A 276 6.24 -20.18 -10.23
C ASN A 276 7.76 -20.38 -10.28
N ASN A 277 8.46 -19.49 -10.99
CA ASN A 277 9.90 -19.52 -11.13
C ASN A 277 10.51 -18.14 -10.81
N PRO A 278 11.08 -17.95 -9.63
CA PRO A 278 11.67 -16.66 -9.23
C PRO A 278 12.91 -16.26 -10.04
N GLU A 279 13.45 -17.15 -10.89
CA GLU A 279 14.57 -16.86 -11.79
C GLU A 279 14.13 -16.15 -13.09
N THR A 280 12.83 -16.17 -13.40
CA THR A 280 12.26 -15.46 -14.55
C THR A 280 11.72 -14.09 -14.15
N LEU A 281 11.46 -13.26 -15.16
CA LEU A 281 10.91 -11.91 -14.97
C LEU A 281 9.57 -11.98 -14.21
N ASN A 282 9.54 -11.32 -13.06
CA ASN A 282 8.35 -11.11 -12.27
C ASN A 282 7.64 -9.82 -12.75
N TYR A 283 6.31 -9.84 -12.85
CA TYR A 283 5.54 -8.67 -13.27
C TYR A 283 5.26 -7.67 -12.12
N GLY A 284 5.51 -8.06 -10.88
CA GLY A 284 5.55 -7.17 -9.72
C GLY A 284 6.90 -6.47 -9.63
N PHE A 285 6.95 -5.19 -10.03
CA PHE A 285 8.19 -4.42 -10.03
C PHE A 285 8.71 -4.16 -8.62
N THR A 286 7.84 -3.65 -7.75
CA THR A 286 8.03 -3.45 -6.32
C THR A 286 6.67 -3.21 -5.67
N SER A 287 6.65 -3.00 -4.35
CA SER A 287 5.46 -2.57 -3.62
C SER A 287 5.81 -1.41 -2.70
N MET A 288 4.96 -0.38 -2.67
CA MET A 288 5.07 0.66 -1.64
C MET A 288 4.55 0.09 -0.33
N LEU A 289 5.44 -0.11 0.61
CA LEU A 289 5.12 -0.66 1.92
C LEU A 289 4.57 0.43 2.83
N LYS A 290 3.39 0.19 3.39
CA LYS A 290 2.77 0.98 4.43
C LYS A 290 2.52 0.05 5.61
N ARG A 291 3.29 0.22 6.68
CA ARG A 291 3.42 -0.76 7.76
C ARG A 291 2.24 -0.72 8.73
N VAL A 292 1.03 -0.92 8.18
CA VAL A 292 -0.22 -1.05 8.94
C VAL A 292 -0.16 -2.26 9.88
N ASP A 293 0.53 -3.31 9.48
CA ASP A 293 0.83 -4.49 10.31
C ASP A 293 1.59 -4.11 11.60
N VAL A 294 2.65 -3.32 11.47
CA VAL A 294 3.44 -2.84 12.62
C VAL A 294 2.62 -1.89 13.49
N ALA A 295 1.92 -0.93 12.88
CA ALA A 295 1.11 0.03 13.64
C ALA A 295 0.00 -0.67 14.45
N THR A 296 -0.64 -1.69 13.88
CA THR A 296 -1.63 -2.51 14.59
C THR A 296 -0.99 -3.33 15.71
N TYR A 297 0.10 -4.02 15.42
CA TYR A 297 0.84 -4.81 16.41
C TYR A 297 1.32 -3.94 17.59
N ASP A 298 1.95 -2.80 17.31
CA ASP A 298 2.51 -1.91 18.33
C ASP A 298 1.41 -1.29 19.20
N SER A 299 0.25 -0.98 18.64
CA SER A 299 -0.91 -0.51 19.41
C SER A 299 -1.41 -1.56 20.40
N ILE A 300 -1.49 -2.82 19.98
CA ILE A 300 -1.85 -3.94 20.85
C ILE A 300 -0.80 -4.16 21.93
N LYS A 301 0.48 -4.18 21.54
CA LYS A 301 1.60 -4.32 22.46
C LYS A 301 1.62 -3.22 23.53
N ALA A 302 1.36 -1.98 23.15
CA ALA A 302 1.32 -0.86 24.08
C ALA A 302 0.22 -1.03 25.15
N VAL A 303 -0.91 -1.64 24.81
CA VAL A 303 -1.98 -1.96 25.77
C VAL A 303 -1.53 -3.09 26.72
N VAL A 304 -0.91 -4.15 26.17
CA VAL A 304 -0.39 -5.27 26.96
C VAL A 304 0.66 -4.80 27.97
N GLU A 305 1.55 -3.90 27.56
CA GLU A 305 2.63 -3.35 28.40
C GLU A 305 2.17 -2.20 29.31
N GLY A 306 0.91 -1.76 29.21
CA GLY A 306 0.41 -0.62 29.99
C GLY A 306 1.03 0.74 29.58
N THR A 307 1.59 0.82 28.38
CA THR A 307 2.27 2.02 27.84
C THR A 307 1.45 2.77 26.81
N PHE A 308 0.20 2.34 26.57
CA PHE A 308 -0.69 2.97 25.59
C PHE A 308 -0.85 4.48 25.82
N LYS A 309 -0.72 5.24 24.75
CA LYS A 309 -0.92 6.69 24.74
C LYS A 309 -1.83 7.07 23.60
N GLY A 310 -2.84 7.86 23.90
CA GLY A 310 -3.62 8.54 22.87
C GLY A 310 -2.82 9.64 22.17
N GLY A 311 -3.40 10.17 21.09
CA GLY A 311 -2.80 11.21 20.29
C GLY A 311 -2.19 10.72 18.98
N LEU A 312 -1.53 11.63 18.29
CA LEU A 312 -0.98 11.38 16.95
C LEU A 312 0.29 10.52 17.01
N GLN A 313 0.32 9.48 16.20
CA GLN A 313 1.49 8.65 15.93
C GLN A 313 1.78 8.68 14.42
N ASP A 314 2.96 9.17 14.05
CA ASP A 314 3.37 9.39 12.66
C ASP A 314 4.34 8.32 12.18
N PHE A 315 3.97 7.60 11.13
CA PHE A 315 4.73 6.53 10.48
C PHE A 315 5.34 7.04 9.18
N SER A 316 6.66 7.07 9.11
CA SER A 316 7.44 7.70 8.02
C SER A 316 8.60 6.82 7.57
N LEU A 317 9.41 7.28 6.63
CA LEU A 317 10.69 6.63 6.28
C LEU A 317 11.66 6.59 7.47
N ALA A 318 11.60 7.58 8.37
CA ALA A 318 12.52 7.69 9.50
C ALA A 318 12.34 6.59 10.55
N ASN A 319 11.15 6.00 10.65
CA ASN A 319 10.82 4.90 11.57
C ASN A 319 10.36 3.63 10.85
N ASP A 320 10.71 3.50 9.56
CA ASP A 320 10.34 2.37 8.70
C ASP A 320 8.82 2.12 8.62
N GLY A 321 8.00 3.15 8.89
CA GLY A 321 6.55 3.11 8.78
C GLY A 321 6.04 3.04 7.33
N VAL A 322 6.84 3.54 6.39
CA VAL A 322 6.65 3.40 4.94
C VAL A 322 7.99 3.06 4.28
N GLY A 323 7.93 2.49 3.07
CA GLY A 323 9.13 2.09 2.34
C GLY A 323 8.81 1.44 0.99
N TYR A 324 9.72 0.62 0.49
CA TYR A 324 9.53 -0.17 -0.72
C TYR A 324 9.97 -1.62 -0.49
N ALA A 325 9.40 -2.56 -1.25
CA ALA A 325 9.73 -3.97 -1.15
C ALA A 325 10.92 -4.34 -2.06
N LEU A 326 11.87 -5.09 -1.50
CA LEU A 326 12.96 -5.72 -2.22
C LEU A 326 13.07 -7.16 -1.74
N ASP A 327 12.89 -8.12 -2.63
CA ASP A 327 12.88 -9.54 -2.32
C ASP A 327 13.37 -10.40 -3.50
N ASP A 328 13.24 -11.72 -3.40
CA ASP A 328 13.64 -12.63 -4.45
C ASP A 328 12.85 -12.46 -5.75
N PHE A 329 11.63 -11.95 -5.70
CA PHE A 329 10.79 -11.74 -6.88
C PHE A 329 11.21 -10.55 -7.73
N ASN A 330 11.80 -9.51 -7.13
CA ASN A 330 12.13 -8.29 -7.85
C ASN A 330 13.63 -7.91 -7.83
N LYS A 331 14.50 -8.68 -7.17
CA LYS A 331 15.94 -8.41 -7.12
C LYS A 331 16.61 -8.31 -8.50
N ALA A 332 16.10 -9.04 -9.50
CA ALA A 332 16.60 -8.99 -10.86
C ALA A 332 16.14 -7.72 -11.62
N LEU A 333 15.10 -7.05 -11.15
CA LEU A 333 14.53 -5.85 -11.76
C LEU A 333 15.16 -4.56 -11.20
N ILE A 334 15.74 -4.64 -10.01
CA ILE A 334 16.32 -3.49 -9.30
C ILE A 334 17.79 -3.79 -9.02
N PRO A 335 18.72 -3.41 -9.92
CA PRO A 335 20.13 -3.72 -9.78
C PRO A 335 20.78 -2.98 -8.60
N ALA A 336 21.92 -3.49 -8.12
CA ALA A 336 22.58 -3.03 -6.91
C ALA A 336 22.94 -1.53 -6.91
N ASP A 337 23.30 -0.98 -8.06
CA ASP A 337 23.57 0.46 -8.20
C ASP A 337 22.30 1.30 -8.04
N LEU A 338 21.15 0.81 -8.50
CA LEU A 338 19.86 1.46 -8.32
C LEU A 338 19.39 1.36 -6.86
N ILE A 339 19.61 0.22 -6.20
CA ILE A 339 19.37 0.08 -4.76
C ILE A 339 20.15 1.14 -3.99
N SER A 340 21.45 1.29 -4.28
CA SER A 340 22.29 2.31 -3.63
C SER A 340 21.77 3.72 -3.84
N LYS A 341 21.26 4.03 -5.04
CA LYS A 341 20.68 5.36 -5.36
C LYS A 341 19.37 5.62 -4.61
N VAL A 342 18.44 4.66 -4.60
CA VAL A 342 17.16 4.85 -3.89
C VAL A 342 17.36 4.94 -2.39
N GLU A 343 18.33 4.21 -1.81
CA GLU A 343 18.68 4.33 -0.40
C GLU A 343 19.29 5.70 -0.07
N ALA A 344 20.11 6.27 -0.96
CA ALA A 344 20.62 7.63 -0.81
C ALA A 344 19.49 8.66 -0.85
N VAL A 345 18.54 8.51 -1.77
CA VAL A 345 17.33 9.35 -1.86
C VAL A 345 16.47 9.21 -0.59
N LYS A 346 16.28 7.99 -0.08
CA LYS A 346 15.60 7.74 1.20
C LYS A 346 16.25 8.55 2.33
N GLN A 347 17.58 8.52 2.43
CA GLN A 347 18.29 9.29 3.46
C GLN A 347 18.16 10.80 3.26
N ASP A 348 18.15 11.28 2.02
CA ASP A 348 17.97 12.71 1.75
C ASP A 348 16.55 13.21 2.11
N ILE A 349 15.52 12.36 1.96
CA ILE A 349 14.18 12.65 2.44
C ILE A 349 14.15 12.68 3.98
N ILE A 350 14.70 11.67 4.65
CA ILE A 350 14.76 11.58 6.12
C ILE A 350 15.50 12.80 6.71
N GLN A 351 16.55 13.26 6.06
CA GLN A 351 17.34 14.42 6.49
C GLN A 351 16.72 15.77 6.08
N GLY A 352 15.58 15.77 5.39
CA GLY A 352 14.89 16.98 4.93
C GLY A 352 15.58 17.72 3.78
N LYS A 353 16.55 17.11 3.09
CA LYS A 353 17.17 17.67 1.88
C LYS A 353 16.24 17.60 0.68
N ILE A 354 15.39 16.57 0.64
CA ILE A 354 14.30 16.45 -0.32
C ILE A 354 13.00 16.58 0.46
N THR A 355 12.19 17.58 0.10
CA THR A 355 10.83 17.72 0.61
C THR A 355 9.86 17.10 -0.38
N VAL A 356 9.15 16.06 0.05
CA VAL A 356 8.16 15.38 -0.79
C VAL A 356 6.81 16.10 -0.69
N PRO A 357 6.18 16.47 -1.83
CA PRO A 357 4.88 17.14 -1.79
C PRO A 357 3.78 16.17 -1.30
N GLU A 358 2.81 16.72 -0.57
CA GLU A 358 1.64 15.99 -0.05
C GLU A 358 0.39 16.22 -0.90
N ASN A 359 0.42 17.18 -1.81
CA ASN A 359 -0.71 17.57 -2.65
C ASN A 359 -0.32 17.50 -4.13
N ARG A 360 -1.28 17.09 -4.96
CA ARG A 360 -1.16 17.05 -6.43
C ARG A 360 -1.34 18.43 -7.06
#